data_5f819c911ebde278c36962362568349b
#
_entry.id   5f819c911ebde278c36962362568349b
#
_cell.length_a   1.000
_cell.length_b   1.000
_cell.length_c   1.000
_cell.angle_alpha   90.00
_cell.angle_beta   90.00
_cell.angle_gamma   90.00
#
_symmetry.space_group_name_H-M   'P 1'
#
loop_
_entity.id
_entity.type
_entity.pdbx_description
1 polymer ?
#
loop_
_entity_poly.entity_id
_entity_poly.type
_entity_poly.pdbx_seq_one_letter_code
_entity_poly.pdbx_strand_id
1 'polypeptide(L)'
;MTDQELEQRLRTALEHAAPDHLEALLSRCELRRGNVIPMTVPARKPRKKAAMAWLAAACLALVVVGGGAGVQYYQANAVASVISLDVNPSVELDVNRQEKVVSAVPLNADANEILDGMDLKGADLNVAVNAIMGSLLKHGYVDELANSILISVEDDDAARGAALEQKLTTEIGQVLDS
;
A
#
# COMPACT_ATOMS: atom_id res chain seq x y z
N MET A 1 -49.30 95.56 1.14
CA MET A 1 -49.26 94.14 0.83
C MET A 1 -48.84 93.43 2.11
N THR A 2 -49.77 92.79 2.77
CA THR A 2 -49.52 92.11 4.06
C THR A 2 -48.93 90.77 3.87
N ASP A 3 -48.11 90.26 4.80
CA ASP A 3 -47.44 88.98 4.72
C ASP A 3 -48.41 87.82 4.46
N GLN A 4 -49.63 87.95 4.97
CA GLN A 4 -50.71 86.95 4.71
C GLN A 4 -51.17 86.92 3.26
N GLU A 5 -51.15 88.05 2.55
CA GLU A 5 -51.52 88.08 1.13
C GLU A 5 -50.44 87.49 0.22
N LEU A 6 -49.20 87.62 0.67
CA LEU A 6 -48.05 87.01 0.00
C LEU A 6 -48.05 85.47 0.19
N GLU A 7 -48.34 84.97 1.38
CA GLU A 7 -48.46 83.59 1.67
C GLU A 7 -49.60 82.91 0.90
N GLN A 8 -50.76 83.56 0.80
CA GLN A 8 -51.86 83.01 0.00
C GLN A 8 -51.52 82.93 -1.50
N ARG A 9 -50.91 84.00 -2.02
CA ARG A 9 -50.48 83.98 -3.43
C ARG A 9 -49.40 82.94 -3.72
N LEU A 10 -48.47 82.71 -2.78
CA LEU A 10 -47.47 81.69 -2.89
C LEU A 10 -48.10 80.26 -2.83
N ARG A 11 -49.05 80.03 -1.94
CA ARG A 11 -49.79 78.78 -1.86
C ARG A 11 -50.53 78.47 -3.17
N THR A 12 -51.31 79.47 -3.66
CA THR A 12 -52.04 79.27 -4.91
C THR A 12 -51.12 79.12 -6.13
N ALA A 13 -49.99 79.77 -6.15
CA ALA A 13 -48.99 79.60 -7.20
C ALA A 13 -48.30 78.21 -7.14
N LEU A 14 -48.06 77.74 -5.93
CA LEU A 14 -47.52 76.37 -5.70
C LEU A 14 -48.53 75.28 -6.04
N GLU A 15 -49.81 75.49 -5.68
CA GLU A 15 -50.88 74.54 -6.07
C GLU A 15 -51.10 74.49 -7.60
N HIS A 16 -50.92 75.64 -8.28
CA HIS A 16 -51.00 75.62 -9.76
C HIS A 16 -49.69 75.16 -10.44
N ALA A 17 -48.58 75.28 -9.77
CA ALA A 17 -47.27 74.85 -10.30
C ALA A 17 -46.96 73.36 -10.04
N ALA A 18 -47.64 72.77 -9.05
CA ALA A 18 -47.56 71.31 -8.84
C ALA A 18 -48.69 70.63 -9.65
N PRO A 19 -48.41 70.14 -10.82
CA PRO A 19 -49.44 69.40 -11.56
C PRO A 19 -49.81 68.12 -10.76
N ASP A 20 -51.15 67.87 -10.72
CA ASP A 20 -51.73 66.61 -10.15
C ASP A 20 -51.29 65.35 -10.83
N HIS A 21 -49.98 65.23 -11.00
CA HIS A 21 -49.39 64.05 -11.63
C HIS A 21 -48.81 63.03 -10.64
N LEU A 22 -48.96 63.30 -9.32
CA LEU A 22 -48.45 62.42 -8.31
C LEU A 22 -49.16 61.06 -8.37
N GLU A 23 -50.49 61.11 -8.48
CA GLU A 23 -51.27 59.83 -8.66
C GLU A 23 -51.01 59.15 -9.99
N ALA A 24 -50.82 59.90 -11.07
CA ALA A 24 -50.45 59.37 -12.35
C ALA A 24 -49.02 58.79 -12.38
N LEU A 25 -48.11 59.34 -11.61
CA LEU A 25 -46.76 58.80 -11.40
C LEU A 25 -46.78 57.57 -10.50
N LEU A 26 -47.57 57.58 -9.45
CA LEU A 26 -47.75 56.43 -8.54
C LEU A 26 -48.41 55.26 -9.28
N SER A 27 -49.46 55.49 -10.07
CA SER A 27 -50.09 54.45 -10.88
C SER A 27 -49.15 53.87 -11.95
N ARG A 28 -48.26 54.66 -12.49
CA ARG A 28 -47.20 54.18 -13.42
C ARG A 28 -46.13 53.38 -12.70
N CYS A 29 -45.87 53.68 -11.42
CA CYS A 29 -44.95 52.88 -10.59
C CYS A 29 -45.57 51.55 -10.15
N GLU A 30 -46.88 51.51 -9.88
CA GLU A 30 -47.58 50.27 -9.54
C GLU A 30 -47.66 49.27 -10.71
N LEU A 31 -47.80 49.76 -11.95
CA LEU A 31 -47.79 48.95 -13.17
C LEU A 31 -46.42 48.30 -13.48
N ARG A 32 -45.36 48.78 -12.86
CA ARG A 32 -44.02 48.18 -12.99
C ARG A 32 -43.67 47.14 -11.92
N ARG A 33 -44.63 46.73 -11.10
CA ARG A 33 -44.47 45.72 -10.05
C ARG A 33 -44.32 44.31 -10.58
N GLY A 34 -44.09 44.13 -11.88
CA GLY A 34 -44.25 42.83 -12.57
C GLY A 34 -43.00 42.11 -13.00
N ASN A 35 -41.77 42.58 -12.79
CA ASN A 35 -40.60 41.80 -13.15
C ASN A 35 -39.45 41.95 -12.16
N VAL A 36 -39.65 41.44 -10.96
CA VAL A 36 -38.50 40.99 -10.16
C VAL A 36 -38.03 39.70 -10.83
N ILE A 37 -37.09 39.80 -11.73
CA ILE A 37 -36.37 38.63 -12.22
C ILE A 37 -35.62 38.05 -10.98
N PRO A 38 -35.99 36.90 -10.43
CA PRO A 38 -35.19 36.31 -9.40
C PRO A 38 -33.81 36.04 -10.00
N MET A 39 -32.79 36.75 -9.57
CA MET A 39 -31.41 36.34 -9.83
C MET A 39 -31.21 35.02 -9.10
N THR A 40 -31.58 33.93 -9.76
CA THR A 40 -31.09 32.61 -9.36
C THR A 40 -29.59 32.61 -9.67
N VAL A 41 -28.83 32.96 -8.64
CA VAL A 41 -27.39 32.70 -8.64
C VAL A 41 -27.27 31.20 -8.82
N PRO A 42 -26.72 30.71 -9.94
CA PRO A 42 -26.56 29.27 -10.11
C PRO A 42 -25.69 28.81 -8.96
N ALA A 43 -26.26 27.97 -8.09
CA ALA A 43 -25.50 27.35 -7.02
C ALA A 43 -24.33 26.62 -7.70
N ARG A 44 -23.12 27.14 -7.55
CA ARG A 44 -21.89 26.50 -8.01
C ARG A 44 -21.85 25.16 -7.32
N LYS A 45 -22.22 24.11 -8.06
CA LYS A 45 -22.09 22.74 -7.60
C LYS A 45 -20.64 22.52 -7.18
N PRO A 46 -20.34 22.09 -5.96
CA PRO A 46 -18.97 21.89 -5.48
C PRO A 46 -18.40 20.59 -6.08
N ARG A 47 -18.29 20.57 -7.41
CA ARG A 47 -17.80 19.38 -8.16
C ARG A 47 -16.32 19.12 -7.98
N LYS A 48 -15.54 20.13 -7.60
CA LYS A 48 -14.07 20.00 -7.51
C LYS A 48 -13.59 19.36 -6.20
N LYS A 49 -14.30 19.57 -5.09
CA LYS A 49 -13.90 19.03 -3.78
C LYS A 49 -14.09 17.51 -3.68
N ALA A 50 -15.16 16.97 -4.26
CA ALA A 50 -15.39 15.53 -4.29
C ALA A 50 -14.36 14.80 -5.15
N ALA A 51 -14.04 15.31 -6.36
CA ALA A 51 -13.03 14.71 -7.23
C ALA A 51 -11.63 14.71 -6.59
N MET A 52 -11.27 15.79 -5.86
CA MET A 52 -9.99 15.87 -5.15
C MET A 52 -9.93 14.92 -3.95
N ALA A 53 -11.05 14.70 -3.25
CA ALA A 53 -11.14 13.72 -2.16
C ALA A 53 -10.98 12.28 -2.69
N TRP A 54 -11.57 11.95 -3.84
CA TRP A 54 -11.41 10.65 -4.49
C TRP A 54 -9.97 10.40 -4.98
N LEU A 55 -9.31 11.43 -5.52
CA LEU A 55 -7.90 11.36 -5.91
C LEU A 55 -6.99 11.15 -4.69
N ALA A 56 -7.21 11.87 -3.60
CA ALA A 56 -6.45 11.67 -2.36
C ALA A 56 -6.66 10.27 -1.77
N ALA A 57 -7.90 9.76 -1.76
CA ALA A 57 -8.19 8.39 -1.33
C ALA A 57 -7.52 7.34 -2.22
N ALA A 58 -7.51 7.53 -3.55
CA ALA A 58 -6.83 6.64 -4.49
C ALA A 58 -5.30 6.65 -4.28
N CYS A 59 -4.68 7.81 -4.05
CA CYS A 59 -3.26 7.90 -3.74
C CYS A 59 -2.92 7.20 -2.42
N LEU A 60 -3.73 7.38 -1.37
CA LEU A 60 -3.55 6.68 -0.10
C LEU A 60 -3.70 5.16 -0.26
N ALA A 61 -4.69 4.70 -1.02
CA ALA A 61 -4.87 3.28 -1.31
C ALA A 61 -3.66 2.69 -2.06
N LEU A 62 -3.10 3.41 -3.05
CA LEU A 62 -1.90 2.99 -3.76
C LEU A 62 -0.67 2.92 -2.85
N VAL A 63 -0.50 3.86 -1.92
CA VAL A 63 0.59 3.83 -0.94
C VAL A 63 0.45 2.65 0.02
N VAL A 64 -0.77 2.38 0.51
CA VAL A 64 -1.02 1.27 1.45
C VAL A 64 -0.86 -0.08 0.74
N VAL A 65 -1.45 -0.25 -0.44
CA VAL A 65 -1.37 -1.50 -1.21
C VAL A 65 0.04 -1.70 -1.78
N GLY A 66 0.62 -0.67 -2.40
CA GLY A 66 1.97 -0.74 -2.98
C GLY A 66 3.06 -0.87 -1.91
N GLY A 67 2.94 -0.14 -0.80
CA GLY A 67 3.86 -0.25 0.34
C GLY A 67 3.77 -1.60 1.03
N GLY A 68 2.55 -2.10 1.27
CA GLY A 68 2.33 -3.43 1.84
C GLY A 68 2.88 -4.57 0.97
N ALA A 69 2.58 -4.54 -0.33
CA ALA A 69 3.12 -5.51 -1.28
C ALA A 69 4.66 -5.44 -1.39
N GLY A 70 5.23 -4.23 -1.38
CA GLY A 70 6.68 -4.03 -1.40
C GLY A 70 7.38 -4.60 -0.17
N VAL A 71 6.82 -4.39 1.02
CA VAL A 71 7.36 -4.96 2.27
C VAL A 71 7.27 -6.49 2.26
N GLN A 72 6.15 -7.05 1.82
CA GLN A 72 5.99 -8.52 1.70
C GLN A 72 6.99 -9.11 0.71
N TYR A 73 7.17 -8.47 -0.45
CA TYR A 73 8.15 -8.91 -1.43
C TYR A 73 9.58 -8.83 -0.89
N TYR A 74 9.92 -7.76 -0.19
CA TYR A 74 11.24 -7.61 0.44
C TYR A 74 11.48 -8.69 1.50
N GLN A 75 10.52 -8.92 2.40
CA GLN A 75 10.64 -9.96 3.44
C GLN A 75 10.73 -11.38 2.86
N ALA A 76 10.03 -11.64 1.75
CA ALA A 76 10.08 -12.94 1.08
C ALA A 76 11.44 -13.22 0.42
N ASN A 77 12.21 -12.19 0.06
CA ASN A 77 13.50 -12.33 -0.61
C ASN A 77 14.70 -11.92 0.25
N ALA A 78 14.45 -11.38 1.45
CA ALA A 78 15.53 -11.05 2.38
C ALA A 78 16.04 -12.32 3.08
N VAL A 79 17.32 -12.58 2.97
CA VAL A 79 18.00 -13.65 3.70
C VAL A 79 17.96 -13.33 5.19
N ALA A 80 17.53 -14.27 6.00
CA ALA A 80 17.47 -14.18 7.45
C ALA A 80 18.39 -15.16 8.13
N SER A 81 18.58 -16.33 7.53
CA SER A 81 19.50 -17.37 8.02
C SER A 81 20.27 -17.98 6.85
N VAL A 82 21.51 -18.33 7.11
CA VAL A 82 22.38 -19.08 6.19
C VAL A 82 22.62 -20.44 6.83
N ILE A 83 22.33 -21.49 6.10
CA ILE A 83 22.44 -22.89 6.56
C ILE A 83 23.47 -23.59 5.71
N SER A 84 24.53 -24.06 6.32
CA SER A 84 25.56 -24.85 5.66
C SER A 84 25.38 -26.32 6.02
N LEU A 85 25.27 -27.15 4.99
CA LEU A 85 25.28 -28.61 5.08
C LEU A 85 26.62 -29.13 4.55
N ASP A 86 27.46 -29.62 5.43
CA ASP A 86 28.79 -30.08 5.09
C ASP A 86 28.91 -31.60 5.31
N VAL A 87 28.92 -32.31 4.20
CA VAL A 87 29.02 -33.76 4.13
C VAL A 87 30.19 -34.17 3.22
N ASN A 88 30.72 -33.23 2.44
CA ASN A 88 31.51 -33.51 1.26
C ASN A 88 30.72 -34.38 0.23
N PRO A 89 29.73 -33.77 -0.48
CA PRO A 89 29.66 -32.36 -0.91
C PRO A 89 29.14 -31.37 0.14
N SER A 90 29.45 -30.08 -0.06
CA SER A 90 29.03 -28.98 0.82
C SER A 90 28.07 -28.06 0.09
N VAL A 91 26.90 -27.79 0.71
CA VAL A 91 25.82 -26.96 0.17
C VAL A 91 25.46 -25.88 1.18
N GLU A 92 25.26 -24.66 0.67
CA GLU A 92 24.76 -23.53 1.45
C GLU A 92 23.32 -23.18 1.01
N LEU A 93 22.42 -22.97 1.97
CA LEU A 93 21.05 -22.57 1.77
C LEU A 93 20.81 -21.23 2.44
N ASP A 94 20.49 -20.21 1.65
CA ASP A 94 19.96 -18.95 2.15
C ASP A 94 18.46 -19.09 2.36
N VAL A 95 17.96 -18.77 3.54
CA VAL A 95 16.54 -18.83 3.84
C VAL A 95 16.02 -17.50 4.41
N ASN A 96 14.76 -17.22 4.13
CA ASN A 96 14.08 -16.06 4.67
C ASN A 96 13.47 -16.35 6.06
N ARG A 97 12.85 -15.32 6.68
CA ARG A 97 12.19 -15.46 8.01
C ARG A 97 11.03 -16.46 8.04
N GLN A 98 10.49 -16.85 6.86
CA GLN A 98 9.42 -17.85 6.75
C GLN A 98 9.96 -19.25 6.48
N GLU A 99 11.25 -19.47 6.69
CA GLU A 99 11.93 -20.74 6.40
C GLU A 99 11.76 -21.19 4.93
N LYS A 100 11.71 -20.23 3.99
CA LYS A 100 11.72 -20.54 2.56
C LYS A 100 13.08 -20.26 1.97
N VAL A 101 13.51 -21.15 1.09
CA VAL A 101 14.79 -21.05 0.39
C VAL A 101 14.78 -19.82 -0.55
N VAL A 102 15.72 -18.94 -0.35
CA VAL A 102 16.00 -17.78 -1.23
C VAL A 102 16.98 -18.18 -2.32
N SER A 103 18.06 -18.88 -1.92
CA SER A 103 19.05 -19.45 -2.82
C SER A 103 19.64 -20.74 -2.25
N ALA A 104 20.15 -21.60 -3.15
CA ALA A 104 20.94 -22.75 -2.83
C ALA A 104 22.25 -22.68 -3.61
N VAL A 105 23.36 -22.69 -2.89
CA VAL A 105 24.69 -22.46 -3.46
C VAL A 105 25.57 -23.71 -3.25
N PRO A 106 26.06 -24.33 -4.30
CA PRO A 106 27.05 -25.40 -4.17
C PRO A 106 28.41 -24.79 -3.78
N LEU A 107 29.02 -25.27 -2.71
CA LEU A 107 30.31 -24.78 -2.23
C LEU A 107 31.51 -25.55 -2.85
N ASN A 108 31.27 -26.70 -3.45
CA ASN A 108 32.30 -27.47 -4.14
C ASN A 108 31.77 -28.13 -5.45
N ALA A 109 32.64 -28.79 -6.19
CA ALA A 109 32.28 -29.37 -7.46
C ALA A 109 31.22 -30.50 -7.35
N ASP A 110 31.34 -31.31 -6.31
CA ASP A 110 30.42 -32.43 -6.07
C ASP A 110 29.01 -31.95 -5.70
N ALA A 111 28.93 -30.79 -5.00
CA ALA A 111 27.66 -30.18 -4.67
C ALA A 111 26.87 -29.67 -5.89
N ASN A 112 27.56 -29.35 -7.00
CA ASN A 112 26.87 -29.02 -8.25
C ASN A 112 26.09 -30.24 -8.80
N GLU A 113 26.63 -31.44 -8.65
CA GLU A 113 25.98 -32.67 -9.08
C GLU A 113 24.76 -32.97 -8.21
N ILE A 114 24.86 -32.71 -6.91
CA ILE A 114 23.77 -32.91 -5.95
C ILE A 114 22.60 -31.97 -6.22
N LEU A 115 22.88 -30.68 -6.57
CA LEU A 115 21.87 -29.66 -6.85
C LEU A 115 21.38 -29.67 -8.31
N ASP A 116 21.99 -30.45 -9.18
CA ASP A 116 21.64 -30.47 -10.61
C ASP A 116 20.18 -30.86 -10.83
N GLY A 117 19.48 -30.04 -11.62
CA GLY A 117 18.06 -30.20 -11.91
C GLY A 117 17.12 -29.87 -10.77
N MET A 118 17.57 -29.34 -9.61
CA MET A 118 16.72 -28.92 -8.50
C MET A 118 16.38 -27.44 -8.58
N ASP A 119 15.08 -27.09 -8.60
CA ASP A 119 14.61 -25.74 -8.36
C ASP A 119 14.13 -25.63 -6.90
N LEU A 120 15.05 -25.24 -6.02
CA LEU A 120 14.79 -25.11 -4.59
C LEU A 120 14.30 -23.72 -4.20
N LYS A 121 14.34 -22.74 -5.10
CA LYS A 121 13.94 -21.37 -4.80
C LYS A 121 12.46 -21.26 -4.44
N GLY A 122 12.16 -20.70 -3.26
CA GLY A 122 10.80 -20.57 -2.74
C GLY A 122 10.23 -21.84 -2.09
N ALA A 123 10.96 -22.97 -2.13
CA ALA A 123 10.58 -24.17 -1.42
C ALA A 123 10.66 -23.97 0.10
N ASP A 124 9.90 -24.75 0.84
CA ASP A 124 10.07 -24.84 2.29
C ASP A 124 11.42 -25.51 2.61
N LEU A 125 12.09 -24.99 3.64
CA LEU A 125 13.43 -25.49 4.01
C LEU A 125 13.46 -27.01 4.22
N ASN A 126 12.46 -27.56 4.91
CA ASN A 126 12.39 -29.01 5.15
C ASN A 126 12.30 -29.79 3.83
N VAL A 127 11.54 -29.29 2.85
CA VAL A 127 11.42 -29.92 1.53
C VAL A 127 12.75 -29.86 0.79
N ALA A 128 13.44 -28.72 0.86
CA ALA A 128 14.74 -28.53 0.22
C ALA A 128 15.81 -29.47 0.84
N VAL A 129 15.88 -29.51 2.16
CA VAL A 129 16.82 -30.37 2.89
C VAL A 129 16.55 -31.84 2.57
N ASN A 130 15.29 -32.30 2.59
CA ASN A 130 14.94 -33.68 2.22
C ASN A 130 15.28 -33.99 0.77
N ALA A 131 15.11 -33.05 -0.16
CA ALA A 131 15.49 -33.23 -1.56
C ALA A 131 17.02 -33.38 -1.70
N ILE A 132 17.79 -32.55 -1.01
CA ILE A 132 19.26 -32.61 -0.99
C ILE A 132 19.71 -33.93 -0.36
N MET A 133 19.15 -34.33 0.78
CA MET A 133 19.45 -35.62 1.43
C MET A 133 19.16 -36.81 0.53
N GLY A 134 18.00 -36.81 -0.17
CA GLY A 134 17.67 -37.82 -1.16
C GLY A 134 18.65 -37.89 -2.33
N SER A 135 19.17 -36.72 -2.77
CA SER A 135 20.20 -36.68 -3.80
C SER A 135 21.56 -37.18 -3.30
N LEU A 136 21.96 -36.82 -2.07
CA LEU A 136 23.17 -37.32 -1.42
C LEU A 136 23.18 -38.84 -1.29
N LEU A 137 22.06 -39.43 -0.85
CA LEU A 137 21.87 -40.88 -0.75
C LEU A 137 21.92 -41.55 -2.14
N LYS A 138 21.22 -40.95 -3.12
CA LYS A 138 21.19 -41.48 -4.49
C LYS A 138 22.58 -41.54 -5.13
N HIS A 139 23.42 -40.54 -4.88
CA HIS A 139 24.78 -40.47 -5.44
C HIS A 139 25.84 -41.13 -4.55
N GLY A 140 25.44 -41.72 -3.41
CA GLY A 140 26.32 -42.48 -2.55
C GLY A 140 27.28 -41.64 -1.70
N TYR A 141 26.96 -40.35 -1.51
CA TYR A 141 27.74 -39.47 -0.65
C TYR A 141 27.44 -39.66 0.85
N VAL A 142 26.30 -40.26 1.18
CA VAL A 142 25.90 -40.61 2.54
C VAL A 142 25.66 -42.09 2.60
N ASP A 143 26.40 -42.80 3.46
CA ASP A 143 26.21 -44.22 3.75
C ASP A 143 25.69 -44.33 5.19
N GLU A 144 24.72 -45.23 5.44
CA GLU A 144 23.96 -45.37 6.70
C GLU A 144 24.83 -45.55 7.94
N LEU A 145 26.11 -45.86 7.76
CA LEU A 145 27.00 -46.28 8.86
C LEU A 145 28.24 -45.40 9.11
N ALA A 146 28.56 -44.45 8.26
CA ALA A 146 29.90 -43.86 8.32
C ALA A 146 30.01 -42.34 8.25
N ASN A 147 28.97 -41.58 7.93
CA ASN A 147 29.12 -40.16 7.63
C ASN A 147 28.51 -39.26 8.68
N SER A 148 29.33 -38.34 9.18
CA SER A 148 28.88 -37.24 10.02
C SER A 148 28.43 -36.09 9.11
N ILE A 149 27.22 -35.62 9.25
CA ILE A 149 26.71 -34.41 8.60
C ILE A 149 26.92 -33.29 9.58
N LEU A 150 27.70 -32.27 9.18
CA LEU A 150 27.83 -31.05 9.94
C LEU A 150 26.79 -30.06 9.44
N ILE A 151 25.93 -29.60 10.34
CA ILE A 151 24.94 -28.57 10.10
C ILE A 151 25.38 -27.32 10.84
N SER A 152 25.48 -26.21 10.16
CA SER A 152 25.76 -24.90 10.76
C SER A 152 24.69 -23.92 10.35
N VAL A 153 24.19 -23.14 11.29
CA VAL A 153 23.17 -22.13 11.06
C VAL A 153 23.67 -20.76 11.55
N GLU A 154 23.83 -19.84 10.63
CA GLU A 154 24.09 -18.43 10.93
C GLU A 154 22.78 -17.65 10.82
N ASP A 155 22.40 -16.92 11.86
CA ASP A 155 21.18 -16.16 11.96
C ASP A 155 21.40 -14.90 12.79
N ASP A 156 20.78 -13.77 12.41
CA ASP A 156 20.82 -12.51 13.16
C ASP A 156 20.20 -12.64 14.56
N ASP A 157 19.27 -13.59 14.74
CA ASP A 157 18.65 -13.97 16.02
C ASP A 157 19.21 -15.33 16.47
N ALA A 158 20.10 -15.29 17.46
CA ALA A 158 20.78 -16.48 17.97
C ALA A 158 19.80 -17.56 18.51
N ALA A 159 18.66 -17.16 19.08
CA ALA A 159 17.66 -18.11 19.57
C ALA A 159 16.95 -18.83 18.42
N ARG A 160 16.65 -18.11 17.34
CA ARG A 160 16.06 -18.68 16.13
C ARG A 160 17.05 -19.59 15.43
N GLY A 161 18.32 -19.16 15.29
CA GLY A 161 19.38 -19.97 14.70
C GLY A 161 19.55 -21.30 15.41
N ALA A 162 19.64 -21.29 16.74
CA ALA A 162 19.76 -22.51 17.56
C ALA A 162 18.54 -23.44 17.44
N ALA A 163 17.33 -22.86 17.42
CA ALA A 163 16.12 -23.66 17.23
C ALA A 163 16.06 -24.30 15.85
N LEU A 164 16.49 -23.58 14.81
CA LEU A 164 16.53 -24.06 13.43
C LEU A 164 17.58 -25.18 13.27
N GLU A 165 18.76 -25.01 13.84
CA GLU A 165 19.82 -26.03 13.84
C GLU A 165 19.33 -27.32 14.51
N GLN A 166 18.70 -27.23 15.70
CA GLN A 166 18.15 -28.38 16.40
C GLN A 166 17.04 -29.08 15.60
N LYS A 167 16.17 -28.32 14.96
CA LYS A 167 15.11 -28.83 14.08
C LYS A 167 15.69 -29.62 12.92
N LEU A 168 16.64 -29.03 12.18
CA LEU A 168 17.29 -29.67 11.05
C LEU A 168 18.08 -30.93 11.43
N THR A 169 18.80 -30.87 12.54
CA THR A 169 19.52 -32.05 13.05
C THR A 169 18.56 -33.19 13.35
N THR A 170 17.41 -32.91 13.93
CA THR A 170 16.39 -33.93 14.21
C THR A 170 15.78 -34.52 12.93
N GLU A 171 15.45 -33.66 11.96
CA GLU A 171 14.84 -34.06 10.70
C GLU A 171 15.82 -34.91 9.85
N ILE A 172 17.06 -34.46 9.74
CA ILE A 172 18.10 -35.22 9.01
C ILE A 172 18.36 -36.58 9.68
N GLY A 173 18.43 -36.62 11.01
CA GLY A 173 18.55 -37.86 11.76
C GLY A 173 17.42 -38.84 11.44
N GLN A 174 16.17 -38.37 11.37
CA GLN A 174 15.01 -39.22 11.01
C GLN A 174 15.08 -39.77 9.58
N VAL A 175 15.63 -38.99 8.64
CA VAL A 175 15.80 -39.41 7.25
C VAL A 175 16.89 -40.49 7.15
N LEU A 176 17.95 -40.37 7.94
CA LEU A 176 19.05 -41.34 7.95
C LEU A 176 18.68 -42.66 8.65
N ASP A 177 17.74 -42.64 9.60
CA ASP A 177 17.30 -43.83 10.37
C ASP A 177 16.17 -44.60 9.66
N SER A 178 15.66 -44.11 8.50
CA SER A 178 14.52 -44.72 7.77
C SER A 178 14.95 -45.60 6.62
#